data_d99f80efef6a9bdabeda3a5217329bfd
#
_entry.id   d99f80efef6a9bdabeda3a5217329bfd
#
_cell.length_a   1.000
_cell.length_b   1.000
_cell.length_c   1.000
_cell.angle_alpha   90.00
_cell.angle_beta   90.00
_cell.angle_gamma   90.00
#
_symmetry.space_group_name_H-M   'P 1'
#
loop_
_entity.id
_entity.type
_entity.pdbx_description
1 polymer ?
#
loop_
_entity_poly.entity_id
_entity_poly.type
_entity_poly.pdbx_seq_one_letter_code
_entity_poly.pdbx_strand_id
1 'polypeptide(L)'
;MRGTARIMALLTIGLLVVGAVLWAAEDGKALFESKCAICHGKDGTAKPMAKGSSNLNEAKWQDANPAAGIEKVTTEGKGTMKGYKDKLTPDQIKAIAEYVKTLKK
;
A
#
# COMPACT_ATOMS: atom_id res chain seq x y z
N MET A 1 33.00 36.52 12.46
CA MET A 1 32.73 36.15 11.08
C MET A 1 32.89 34.67 10.75
N ARG A 2 33.19 33.80 11.71
CA ARG A 2 33.35 32.35 11.47
C ARG A 2 32.12 31.53 11.91
N GLY A 3 31.03 32.14 12.39
CA GLY A 3 29.86 31.45 12.90
C GLY A 3 28.67 31.29 11.95
N THR A 4 28.65 32.02 10.83
CA THR A 4 27.51 32.03 9.92
C THR A 4 27.49 30.91 8.88
N ALA A 5 28.62 30.23 8.64
CA ALA A 5 28.68 29.11 7.68
C ALA A 5 28.20 27.76 8.24
N ARG A 6 28.04 27.64 9.57
CA ARG A 6 27.63 26.38 10.21
C ARG A 6 26.12 26.20 10.37
N ILE A 7 25.33 27.25 10.18
CA ILE A 7 23.88 27.21 10.37
C ILE A 7 23.13 26.79 9.09
N MET A 8 23.75 26.95 7.92
CA MET A 8 23.11 26.58 6.63
C MET A 8 23.12 25.07 6.32
N ALA A 9 24.01 24.30 6.94
CA ALA A 9 24.12 22.86 6.68
C ALA A 9 23.07 22.01 7.40
N LEU A 10 22.40 22.56 8.42
CA LEU A 10 21.40 21.83 9.21
C LEU A 10 19.97 21.91 8.63
N LEU A 11 19.71 22.84 7.72
CA LEU A 11 18.37 23.03 7.12
C LEU A 11 18.09 22.11 5.93
N THR A 12 19.12 21.50 5.33
CA THR A 12 18.97 20.63 4.17
C THR A 12 18.63 19.18 4.52
N ILE A 13 18.86 18.73 5.74
CA ILE A 13 18.63 17.34 6.17
C ILE A 13 17.14 17.09 6.48
N GLY A 14 16.40 18.10 6.92
CA GLY A 14 14.98 17.98 7.27
C GLY A 14 14.04 17.80 6.08
N LEU A 15 14.40 18.29 4.89
CA LEU A 15 13.57 18.22 3.68
C LEU A 15 13.57 16.83 3.01
N LEU A 16 14.64 16.04 3.18
CA LEU A 16 14.77 14.72 2.57
C LEU A 16 13.91 13.65 3.26
N VAL A 17 13.64 13.79 4.57
CA VAL A 17 12.84 12.83 5.34
C VAL A 17 11.35 12.96 5.04
N VAL A 18 10.86 14.19 4.84
CA VAL A 18 9.44 14.45 4.51
C VAL A 18 9.10 13.96 3.10
N GLY A 19 10.01 14.09 2.14
CA GLY A 19 9.83 13.58 0.78
C GLY A 19 9.72 12.06 0.70
N ALA A 20 10.49 11.31 1.50
CA ALA A 20 10.46 9.84 1.52
C ALA A 20 9.13 9.28 2.05
N VAL A 21 8.52 9.92 3.05
CA VAL A 21 7.23 9.49 3.63
C VAL A 21 6.08 9.70 2.64
N LEU A 22 6.08 10.80 1.91
CA LEU A 22 5.07 11.09 0.89
C LEU A 22 5.14 10.10 -0.29
N TRP A 23 6.33 9.69 -0.68
CA TRP A 23 6.54 8.69 -1.74
C TRP A 23 5.96 7.33 -1.38
N ALA A 24 6.17 6.85 -0.16
CA ALA A 24 5.64 5.57 0.30
C ALA A 24 4.11 5.54 0.29
N ALA A 25 3.44 6.63 0.65
CA ALA A 25 1.98 6.73 0.66
C ALA A 25 1.38 6.71 -0.76
N GLU A 26 2.04 7.34 -1.75
CA GLU A 26 1.59 7.34 -3.14
C GLU A 26 1.78 5.97 -3.81
N ASP A 27 2.86 5.25 -3.49
CA ASP A 27 3.17 3.94 -4.05
C ASP A 27 2.09 2.89 -3.76
N GLY A 28 1.50 2.88 -2.58
CA GLY A 28 0.46 1.92 -2.21
C GLY A 28 -0.75 2.00 -3.12
N LYS A 29 -1.23 3.21 -3.39
CA LYS A 29 -2.35 3.45 -4.31
C LYS A 29 -1.99 3.07 -5.74
N ALA A 30 -0.85 3.53 -6.24
CA ALA A 30 -0.39 3.25 -7.60
C ALA A 30 -0.18 1.74 -7.83
N LEU A 31 0.42 1.05 -6.87
CA LEU A 31 0.63 -0.39 -6.92
C LEU A 31 -0.69 -1.16 -6.92
N PHE A 32 -1.63 -0.76 -6.06
CA PHE A 32 -2.96 -1.37 -6.02
C PHE A 32 -3.67 -1.20 -7.37
N GLU A 33 -3.69 0.01 -7.92
CA GLU A 33 -4.37 0.29 -9.18
C GLU A 33 -3.75 -0.47 -10.36
N SER A 34 -2.42 -0.63 -10.39
CA SER A 34 -1.74 -1.32 -11.50
C SER A 34 -1.76 -2.83 -11.40
N LYS A 35 -1.75 -3.41 -10.18
CA LYS A 35 -1.56 -4.85 -9.99
C LYS A 35 -2.77 -5.57 -9.39
N CYS A 36 -3.60 -4.89 -8.65
CA CYS A 36 -4.68 -5.51 -7.87
C CYS A 36 -6.06 -5.17 -8.44
N ALA A 37 -6.25 -3.95 -8.94
CA ALA A 37 -7.55 -3.46 -9.38
C ALA A 37 -8.13 -4.21 -10.58
N ILE A 38 -7.32 -4.91 -11.36
CA ILE A 38 -7.80 -5.71 -12.48
C ILE A 38 -8.83 -6.77 -12.02
N CYS A 39 -8.65 -7.31 -10.82
CA CYS A 39 -9.57 -8.27 -10.20
C CYS A 39 -10.41 -7.61 -9.10
N HIS A 40 -9.80 -6.78 -8.27
CA HIS A 40 -10.45 -6.21 -7.09
C HIS A 40 -11.18 -4.89 -7.32
N GLY A 41 -11.06 -4.29 -8.52
CA GLY A 41 -11.63 -2.98 -8.81
C GLY A 41 -10.87 -1.84 -8.12
N LYS A 42 -10.93 -0.64 -8.67
CA LYS A 42 -10.22 0.52 -8.09
C LYS A 42 -10.76 0.92 -6.71
N ASP A 43 -12.06 0.71 -6.50
CA ASP A 43 -12.72 1.01 -5.23
C ASP A 43 -12.80 -0.19 -4.28
N GLY A 44 -12.25 -1.33 -4.68
CA GLY A 44 -12.29 -2.57 -3.90
C GLY A 44 -13.48 -3.47 -4.19
N THR A 45 -14.40 -3.07 -5.06
CA THR A 45 -15.53 -3.92 -5.47
C THR A 45 -15.02 -4.96 -6.47
N ALA A 46 -15.14 -6.25 -6.12
CA ALA A 46 -14.66 -7.34 -6.95
C ALA A 46 -15.30 -7.33 -8.35
N LYS A 47 -14.46 -7.50 -9.37
CA LYS A 47 -14.91 -7.61 -10.74
C LYS A 47 -15.37 -9.04 -11.06
N PRO A 48 -16.21 -9.23 -12.12
CA PRO A 48 -16.72 -10.56 -12.50
C PRO A 48 -15.64 -11.61 -12.71
N MET A 49 -14.46 -11.22 -13.19
CA MET A 49 -13.35 -12.15 -13.42
C MET A 49 -12.72 -12.67 -12.13
N ALA A 50 -13.01 -12.05 -10.99
CA ALA A 50 -12.52 -12.46 -9.67
C ALA A 50 -13.63 -13.19 -8.90
N LYS A 51 -14.23 -14.20 -9.49
CA LYS A 51 -15.30 -14.98 -8.87
C LYS A 51 -14.90 -15.52 -7.50
N GLY A 52 -15.76 -15.34 -6.51
CA GLY A 52 -15.53 -15.77 -5.15
C GLY A 52 -14.68 -14.80 -4.31
N SER A 53 -14.18 -13.72 -4.89
CA SER A 53 -13.48 -12.69 -4.15
C SER A 53 -14.44 -11.85 -3.33
N SER A 54 -14.01 -11.46 -2.13
CA SER A 54 -14.74 -10.51 -1.31
C SER A 54 -14.59 -9.10 -1.83
N ASN A 55 -15.58 -8.26 -1.57
CA ASN A 55 -15.46 -6.82 -1.81
C ASN A 55 -14.60 -6.21 -0.70
N LEU A 56 -13.44 -5.68 -1.07
CA LEU A 56 -12.46 -5.15 -0.11
C LEU A 56 -12.95 -3.87 0.59
N ASN A 57 -13.97 -3.23 0.05
CA ASN A 57 -14.51 -2.00 0.60
C ASN A 57 -15.63 -2.22 1.63
N GLU A 58 -16.12 -3.44 1.82
CA GLU A 58 -17.17 -3.73 2.80
C GLU A 58 -16.64 -3.63 4.23
N ALA A 59 -17.40 -2.96 5.10
CA ALA A 59 -17.03 -2.80 6.51
C ALA A 59 -16.80 -4.15 7.21
N LYS A 60 -17.67 -5.12 6.97
CA LYS A 60 -17.54 -6.46 7.54
C LYS A 60 -16.23 -7.14 7.16
N TRP A 61 -15.86 -7.07 5.89
CA TRP A 61 -14.59 -7.63 5.41
C TRP A 61 -13.39 -6.87 6.02
N GLN A 62 -13.45 -5.55 6.03
CA GLN A 62 -12.39 -4.70 6.58
C GLN A 62 -12.15 -5.00 8.07
N ASP A 63 -13.22 -5.16 8.84
CA ASP A 63 -13.13 -5.42 10.27
C ASP A 63 -12.54 -6.82 10.57
N ALA A 64 -12.78 -7.78 9.68
CA ALA A 64 -12.25 -9.13 9.79
C ALA A 64 -10.81 -9.27 9.25
N ASN A 65 -10.31 -8.30 8.50
CA ASN A 65 -9.02 -8.37 7.82
C ASN A 65 -8.12 -7.19 8.17
N PRO A 66 -7.36 -7.27 9.25
CA PRO A 66 -6.38 -6.23 9.59
C PRO A 66 -5.26 -6.16 8.56
N ALA A 67 -4.53 -5.06 8.53
CA ALA A 67 -3.47 -4.82 7.55
C ALA A 67 -2.45 -5.98 7.49
N ALA A 68 -2.06 -6.55 8.63
CA ALA A 68 -1.14 -7.68 8.67
C ALA A 68 -1.68 -8.92 7.93
N GLY A 69 -2.97 -9.18 8.02
CA GLY A 69 -3.62 -10.27 7.27
C GLY A 69 -3.64 -10.02 5.77
N ILE A 70 -3.87 -8.78 5.36
CA ILE A 70 -3.82 -8.37 3.95
C ILE A 70 -2.40 -8.53 3.41
N GLU A 71 -1.39 -8.13 4.17
CA GLU A 71 0.02 -8.33 3.80
C GLU A 71 0.33 -9.81 3.58
N LYS A 72 -0.14 -10.67 4.48
CA LYS A 72 0.10 -12.12 4.38
C LYS A 72 -0.52 -12.71 3.12
N VAL A 73 -1.77 -12.40 2.82
CA VAL A 73 -2.45 -12.87 1.61
C VAL A 73 -1.79 -12.32 0.33
N THR A 74 -1.38 -11.07 0.36
CA THR A 74 -0.68 -10.45 -0.78
C THR A 74 0.68 -11.11 -1.02
N THR A 75 1.40 -11.44 0.04
CA THR A 75 2.70 -12.09 -0.03
C THR A 75 2.61 -13.52 -0.54
N GLU A 76 1.73 -14.32 0.07
CA GLU A 76 1.66 -15.76 -0.14
C GLU A 76 0.63 -16.19 -1.19
N GLY A 77 -0.37 -15.34 -1.44
CA GLY A 77 -1.52 -15.68 -2.26
C GLY A 77 -2.59 -16.44 -1.49
N LYS A 78 -3.73 -16.65 -2.13
CA LYS A 78 -4.85 -17.41 -1.56
C LYS A 78 -5.76 -17.89 -2.68
N GLY A 79 -5.99 -19.20 -2.76
CA GLY A 79 -6.80 -19.78 -3.84
C GLY A 79 -6.23 -19.46 -5.22
N THR A 80 -7.01 -18.86 -6.09
CA THR A 80 -6.57 -18.45 -7.42
C THR A 80 -5.74 -17.17 -7.43
N MET A 81 -5.73 -16.41 -6.32
CA MET A 81 -4.90 -15.23 -6.20
C MET A 81 -3.44 -15.60 -5.99
N LYS A 82 -2.58 -15.15 -6.87
CA LYS A 82 -1.14 -15.40 -6.78
C LYS A 82 -0.49 -14.53 -5.71
N GLY A 83 0.55 -15.07 -5.06
CA GLY A 83 1.37 -14.29 -4.13
C GLY A 83 2.36 -13.40 -4.86
N TYR A 84 2.74 -12.32 -4.22
CA TYR A 84 3.62 -11.30 -4.81
C TYR A 84 5.00 -11.21 -4.15
N LYS A 85 5.36 -12.17 -3.29
CA LYS A 85 6.64 -12.15 -2.57
C LYS A 85 7.88 -12.03 -3.48
N ASP A 86 7.81 -12.57 -4.70
CA ASP A 86 8.91 -12.54 -5.66
C ASP A 86 8.84 -11.33 -6.62
N LYS A 87 7.77 -10.54 -6.56
CA LYS A 87 7.52 -9.41 -7.47
C LYS A 87 7.53 -8.06 -6.77
N LEU A 88 7.20 -8.04 -5.50
CA LEU A 88 7.10 -6.82 -4.69
C LEU A 88 7.94 -6.97 -3.43
N THR A 89 8.51 -5.86 -2.98
CA THR A 89 9.23 -5.81 -1.71
C THR A 89 8.24 -5.85 -0.53
N PRO A 90 8.69 -6.26 0.67
CA PRO A 90 7.83 -6.19 1.86
C PRO A 90 7.26 -4.80 2.12
N ASP A 91 8.02 -3.74 1.88
CA ASP A 91 7.55 -2.36 2.05
C ASP A 91 6.45 -2.00 1.05
N GLN A 92 6.57 -2.45 -0.20
CA GLN A 92 5.54 -2.25 -1.21
C GLN A 92 4.25 -3.00 -0.84
N ILE A 93 4.37 -4.23 -0.37
CA ILE A 93 3.22 -5.03 0.08
C ILE A 93 2.54 -4.36 1.27
N LYS A 94 3.31 -3.85 2.22
CA LYS A 94 2.78 -3.10 3.36
C LYS A 94 2.02 -1.85 2.91
N ALA A 95 2.58 -1.10 1.96
CA ALA A 95 1.94 0.09 1.42
C ALA A 95 0.61 -0.25 0.73
N ILE A 96 0.54 -1.36 -0.01
CA ILE A 96 -0.70 -1.85 -0.61
C ILE A 96 -1.73 -2.18 0.47
N ALA A 97 -1.33 -2.90 1.51
CA ALA A 97 -2.24 -3.27 2.59
C ALA A 97 -2.81 -2.04 3.31
N GLU A 98 -1.97 -1.06 3.58
CA GLU A 98 -2.40 0.21 4.19
C GLU A 98 -3.40 0.95 3.27
N TYR A 99 -3.14 0.97 1.97
CA TYR A 99 -4.07 1.57 1.02
C TYR A 99 -5.42 0.83 0.99
N VAL A 100 -5.41 -0.50 0.98
CA VAL A 100 -6.65 -1.30 1.01
C VAL A 100 -7.49 -0.96 2.23
N LYS A 101 -6.88 -0.70 3.38
CA LYS A 101 -7.62 -0.29 4.58
C LYS A 101 -8.32 1.05 4.43
N THR A 102 -7.90 1.90 3.51
CA THR A 102 -8.57 3.18 3.24
C THR A 102 -9.81 3.02 2.36
N LEU A 103 -10.03 1.86 1.75
CA LEU A 103 -11.16 1.61 0.84
C LEU A 103 -12.48 1.34 1.56
N LYS A 104 -12.46 1.18 2.87
CA LYS A 104 -13.67 0.91 3.67
C LYS A 104 -14.76 1.95 3.41
N LYS A 105 -15.94 1.48 3.08
CA LYS A 105 -17.14 2.31 2.92
C LYS A 105 -17.99 2.34 4.17
#